data_95af2e8ce5a31e55437358d2decab043
#
_entry.id   95af2e8ce5a31e55437358d2decab043
#
_cell.length_a   1.000
_cell.length_b   1.000
_cell.length_c   1.000
_cell.angle_alpha   90.00
_cell.angle_beta   90.00
_cell.angle_gamma   90.00
#
_symmetry.space_group_name_H-M   'P 1'
#
loop_
_entity.id
_entity.type
_entity.pdbx_description
1 polymer ?
#
loop_
_entity_poly.entity_id
_entity_poly.type
_entity_poly.pdbx_seq_one_letter_code
_entity_poly.pdbx_strand_id
1 'polypeptide(L)'
;MATIHVDGKEYEVNGADNLLEACLSLGLDIPYFCWHPALGSVGACRQCAVKQYQNAEDTRGRLVMSCMTPASDGTFISIDDEEAKQFRESVVEWLMTNHPHDCPVCEEGGNCHLQDMTVMTGHSFRRYRFTKRTHRNQDLGPFISHEMNRCIACYRCVRYYKDYADGTDLGVYGAHDNVYFGRPEDGTLESEFSGNLVEICPTGVFTDKTHSCLLYTSPSPRD
;
A
#
# COMPACT_ATOMS: atom_id res chain seq x y z
N MET A 1 -7.23 11.21 -25.27
CA MET A 1 -7.39 9.76 -25.47
C MET A 1 -6.02 9.20 -25.77
N ALA A 2 -5.63 8.16 -25.10
CA ALA A 2 -4.40 7.42 -25.35
C ALA A 2 -4.76 5.94 -25.53
N THR A 3 -4.07 5.26 -26.43
CA THR A 3 -4.20 3.82 -26.63
C THR A 3 -3.04 3.13 -25.95
N ILE A 4 -3.33 2.20 -25.05
CA ILE A 4 -2.32 1.36 -24.41
C ILE A 4 -2.52 -0.10 -24.78
N HIS A 5 -1.44 -0.86 -24.84
CA HIS A 5 -1.47 -2.30 -25.11
C HIS A 5 -1.08 -3.05 -23.84
N VAL A 6 -2.00 -3.86 -23.33
CA VAL A 6 -1.81 -4.64 -22.09
C VAL A 6 -1.99 -6.12 -22.41
N ASP A 7 -0.96 -6.92 -22.20
CA ASP A 7 -0.96 -8.38 -22.43
C ASP A 7 -1.50 -8.77 -23.83
N GLY A 8 -1.06 -7.99 -24.85
CA GLY A 8 -1.44 -8.20 -26.26
C GLY A 8 -2.84 -7.73 -26.64
N LYS A 9 -3.56 -7.05 -25.76
CA LYS A 9 -4.85 -6.42 -26.03
C LYS A 9 -4.72 -4.90 -26.05
N GLU A 10 -5.51 -4.27 -26.90
CA GLU A 10 -5.57 -2.81 -27.03
C GLU A 10 -6.70 -2.22 -26.19
N TYR A 11 -6.41 -1.12 -25.49
CA TYR A 11 -7.36 -0.42 -24.64
C TYR A 11 -7.27 1.08 -24.85
N GLU A 12 -8.43 1.72 -24.95
CA GLU A 12 -8.53 3.17 -24.97
C GLU A 12 -8.63 3.73 -23.53
N VAL A 13 -7.78 4.70 -23.22
CA VAL A 13 -7.70 5.33 -21.91
C VAL A 13 -8.00 6.82 -21.99
N ASN A 14 -8.79 7.31 -21.07
CA ASN A 14 -9.17 8.71 -21.00
C ASN A 14 -8.85 9.29 -19.64
N GLY A 15 -7.94 10.27 -19.57
CA GLY A 15 -7.73 11.09 -18.41
C GLY A 15 -6.99 10.45 -17.23
N ALA A 16 -6.28 9.33 -17.43
CA ALA A 16 -5.45 8.73 -16.39
C ALA A 16 -4.06 9.37 -16.34
N ASP A 17 -3.59 9.70 -15.14
CA ASP A 17 -2.28 10.32 -14.93
C ASP A 17 -1.13 9.31 -15.09
N ASN A 18 -1.39 8.03 -14.83
CA ASN A 18 -0.39 6.96 -14.87
C ASN A 18 -0.99 5.61 -15.29
N LEU A 19 -0.12 4.65 -15.62
CA LEU A 19 -0.53 3.33 -16.07
C LEU A 19 -1.32 2.53 -15.03
N LEU A 20 -1.05 2.70 -13.73
CA LEU A 20 -1.81 2.01 -12.69
C LEU A 20 -3.26 2.45 -12.71
N GLU A 21 -3.50 3.75 -12.68
CA GLU A 21 -4.84 4.33 -12.72
C GLU A 21 -5.58 3.94 -14.01
N ALA A 22 -4.86 3.99 -15.15
CA ALA A 22 -5.40 3.55 -16.43
C ALA A 22 -5.87 2.10 -16.36
N CYS A 23 -5.02 1.18 -15.91
CA CYS A 23 -5.36 -0.24 -15.81
C CYS A 23 -6.53 -0.49 -14.85
N LEU A 24 -6.50 0.12 -13.67
CA LEU A 24 -7.58 -0.03 -12.68
C LEU A 24 -8.93 0.48 -13.23
N SER A 25 -8.94 1.60 -13.98
CA SER A 25 -10.16 2.13 -14.60
C SER A 25 -10.74 1.20 -15.68
N LEU A 26 -9.92 0.33 -16.26
CA LEU A 26 -10.30 -0.69 -17.22
C LEU A 26 -10.68 -2.03 -16.59
N GLY A 27 -10.65 -2.13 -15.25
CA GLY A 27 -10.87 -3.38 -14.53
C GLY A 27 -9.70 -4.36 -14.62
N LEU A 28 -8.50 -3.87 -14.95
CA LEU A 28 -7.27 -4.66 -14.96
C LEU A 28 -6.55 -4.50 -13.62
N ASP A 29 -6.54 -5.55 -12.83
CA ASP A 29 -5.99 -5.51 -11.48
C ASP A 29 -4.45 -5.54 -11.48
N ILE A 30 -3.86 -4.55 -10.82
CA ILE A 30 -2.43 -4.50 -10.51
C ILE A 30 -2.30 -4.26 -9.01
N PRO A 31 -1.54 -5.08 -8.26
CA PRO A 31 -1.38 -4.86 -6.83
C PRO A 31 -0.59 -3.58 -6.53
N TYR A 32 -0.98 -2.86 -5.48
CA TYR A 32 -0.34 -1.59 -5.09
C TYR A 32 -0.56 -1.27 -3.61
N PHE A 33 0.26 -0.35 -3.06
CA PHE A 33 0.06 0.17 -1.69
C PHE A 33 0.19 1.70 -1.62
N CYS A 34 1.26 2.28 -2.15
CA CYS A 34 1.57 3.69 -1.92
C CYS A 34 0.74 4.66 -2.78
N TRP A 35 0.22 4.21 -3.91
CA TRP A 35 -0.69 5.00 -4.72
C TRP A 35 -2.08 5.09 -4.06
N HIS A 36 -2.71 6.23 -4.23
CA HIS A 36 -4.10 6.45 -3.80
C HIS A 36 -4.73 7.49 -4.74
N PRO A 37 -6.01 7.35 -5.15
CA PRO A 37 -6.63 8.27 -6.11
C PRO A 37 -6.51 9.74 -5.72
N ALA A 38 -6.70 10.06 -4.43
CA ALA A 38 -6.61 11.42 -3.93
C ALA A 38 -5.17 11.90 -3.68
N LEU A 39 -4.23 10.99 -3.36
CA LEU A 39 -2.87 11.35 -2.97
C LEU A 39 -1.85 11.21 -4.10
N GLY A 40 -2.23 10.58 -5.22
CA GLY A 40 -1.30 10.26 -6.30
C GLY A 40 -0.25 9.23 -5.92
N SER A 41 0.91 9.30 -6.55
CA SER A 41 2.01 8.33 -6.45
C SER A 41 3.23 8.87 -5.74
N VAL A 42 4.01 7.97 -5.13
CA VAL A 42 5.33 8.27 -4.55
C VAL A 42 6.37 7.19 -4.88
N GLY A 43 5.95 6.08 -5.50
CA GLY A 43 6.84 4.99 -5.91
C GLY A 43 7.52 4.23 -4.76
N ALA A 44 7.04 4.36 -3.51
CA ALA A 44 7.70 3.82 -2.33
C ALA A 44 7.55 2.29 -2.19
N CYS A 45 6.36 1.74 -2.45
CA CYS A 45 6.06 0.33 -2.18
C CYS A 45 6.58 -0.64 -3.24
N ARG A 46 6.77 -0.20 -4.48
CA ARG A 46 7.22 -0.98 -5.64
C ARG A 46 6.30 -2.15 -6.02
N GLN A 47 5.12 -2.27 -5.42
CA GLN A 47 4.21 -3.39 -5.63
C GLN A 47 3.54 -3.38 -7.01
N CYS A 48 3.38 -2.23 -7.64
CA CYS A 48 2.73 -2.07 -8.93
C CYS A 48 3.66 -2.30 -10.13
N ALA A 49 4.64 -3.20 -10.00
CA ALA A 49 5.58 -3.52 -11.06
C ALA A 49 4.87 -4.20 -12.24
N VAL A 50 5.16 -3.72 -13.45
CA VAL A 50 4.74 -4.30 -14.72
C VAL A 50 5.95 -4.35 -15.68
N LYS A 51 5.90 -5.19 -16.70
CA LYS A 51 6.90 -5.21 -17.75
C LYS A 51 6.51 -4.24 -18.85
N GLN A 52 7.35 -3.25 -19.15
CA GLN A 52 7.15 -2.30 -20.24
C GLN A 52 8.03 -2.66 -21.42
N TYR A 53 7.47 -2.63 -22.63
CA TYR A 53 8.14 -2.90 -23.88
C TYR A 53 8.19 -1.64 -24.76
N GLN A 54 9.17 -1.55 -25.65
CA GLN A 54 9.30 -0.42 -26.57
C GLN A 54 8.28 -0.48 -27.71
N ASN A 55 7.95 -1.69 -28.18
CA ASN A 55 6.97 -1.96 -29.22
C ASN A 55 6.50 -3.43 -29.14
N ALA A 56 5.61 -3.84 -30.02
CA ALA A 56 5.06 -5.20 -30.05
C ALA A 56 6.11 -6.31 -30.35
N GLU A 57 7.26 -5.96 -30.90
CA GLU A 57 8.32 -6.92 -31.27
C GLU A 57 9.41 -7.01 -30.17
N ASP A 58 9.39 -6.12 -29.20
CA ASP A 58 10.36 -6.12 -28.09
C ASP A 58 10.11 -7.32 -27.17
N THR A 59 11.10 -8.21 -27.06
CA THR A 59 11.02 -9.40 -26.22
C THR A 59 11.73 -9.26 -24.88
N ARG A 60 12.49 -8.18 -24.68
CA ARG A 60 13.26 -7.96 -23.46
C ARG A 60 12.48 -7.17 -22.42
N GLY A 61 11.91 -6.04 -22.84
CA GLY A 61 11.20 -5.14 -21.96
C GLY A 61 12.03 -4.69 -20.74
N ARG A 62 11.42 -3.97 -19.85
CA ARG A 62 11.99 -3.57 -18.55
C ARG A 62 10.91 -3.50 -17.47
N LEU A 63 11.25 -3.80 -16.24
CA LEU A 63 10.36 -3.58 -15.11
C LEU A 63 10.20 -2.08 -14.83
N VAL A 64 8.96 -1.63 -14.74
CA VAL A 64 8.59 -0.27 -14.37
C VAL A 64 7.51 -0.30 -13.30
N MET A 65 7.41 0.79 -12.54
CA MET A 65 6.31 0.97 -11.59
C MET A 65 5.16 1.66 -12.30
N SER A 66 4.05 0.96 -12.50
CA SER A 66 2.90 1.49 -13.25
C SER A 66 2.36 2.79 -12.66
N CYS A 67 2.39 2.96 -11.33
CA CYS A 67 1.96 4.20 -10.67
C CYS A 67 2.88 5.41 -10.92
N MET A 68 4.08 5.20 -11.44
CA MET A 68 5.08 6.25 -11.76
C MET A 68 5.30 6.41 -13.26
N THR A 69 4.63 5.62 -14.09
CA THR A 69 4.79 5.61 -15.53
C THR A 69 3.56 6.25 -16.16
N PRO A 70 3.71 7.30 -16.99
CA PRO A 70 2.58 7.92 -17.68
C PRO A 70 1.83 6.93 -18.59
N ALA A 71 0.50 7.07 -18.67
CA ALA A 71 -0.33 6.34 -19.61
C ALA A 71 -0.29 7.03 -20.99
N SER A 72 0.85 6.93 -21.68
CA SER A 72 1.08 7.55 -22.98
C SER A 72 0.54 6.69 -24.11
N ASP A 73 0.16 7.35 -25.21
CA ASP A 73 -0.29 6.69 -26.43
C ASP A 73 0.78 5.74 -26.99
N GLY A 74 0.36 4.55 -27.42
CA GLY A 74 1.25 3.52 -27.93
C GLY A 74 2.12 2.83 -26.87
N THR A 75 1.78 2.93 -25.58
CA THR A 75 2.52 2.22 -24.53
C THR A 75 2.18 0.73 -24.50
N PHE A 76 3.21 -0.13 -24.51
CA PHE A 76 3.10 -1.58 -24.41
C PHE A 76 3.54 -2.05 -23.03
N ILE A 77 2.66 -2.76 -22.32
CA ILE A 77 2.97 -3.38 -21.02
C ILE A 77 2.45 -4.81 -20.92
N SER A 78 3.05 -5.57 -20.03
CA SER A 78 2.49 -6.84 -19.54
C SER A 78 2.35 -6.81 -18.01
N ILE A 79 1.15 -7.11 -17.54
CA ILE A 79 0.84 -7.36 -16.14
C ILE A 79 1.19 -8.80 -15.80
N ASP A 80 0.98 -9.71 -16.75
CA ASP A 80 1.13 -11.15 -16.57
C ASP A 80 2.53 -11.68 -16.87
N ASP A 81 3.49 -10.81 -17.23
CA ASP A 81 4.89 -11.20 -17.40
C ASP A 81 5.45 -11.85 -16.12
N GLU A 82 6.19 -12.96 -16.31
CA GLU A 82 6.70 -13.77 -15.21
C GLU A 82 7.68 -13.03 -14.32
N GLU A 83 8.56 -12.19 -14.87
CA GLU A 83 9.49 -11.37 -14.10
C GLU A 83 8.74 -10.33 -13.24
N ALA A 84 7.67 -9.74 -13.78
CA ALA A 84 6.83 -8.80 -13.04
C ALA A 84 6.06 -9.50 -11.91
N LYS A 85 5.53 -10.70 -12.13
CA LYS A 85 4.87 -11.51 -11.10
C LYS A 85 5.83 -11.89 -9.97
N GLN A 86 6.99 -12.43 -10.30
CA GLN A 86 8.02 -12.79 -9.31
C GLN A 86 8.52 -11.59 -8.52
N PHE A 87 8.65 -10.44 -9.18
CA PHE A 87 9.02 -9.21 -8.49
C PHE A 87 7.95 -8.80 -7.46
N ARG A 88 6.67 -8.81 -7.83
CA ARG A 88 5.56 -8.47 -6.94
C ARG A 88 5.46 -9.44 -5.75
N GLU A 89 5.61 -10.73 -5.99
CA GLU A 89 5.68 -11.76 -4.93
C GLU A 89 6.85 -11.51 -3.98
N SER A 90 8.02 -11.17 -4.51
CA SER A 90 9.22 -10.86 -3.72
C SER A 90 9.02 -9.62 -2.84
N VAL A 91 8.30 -8.61 -3.32
CA VAL A 91 7.96 -7.43 -2.51
C VAL A 91 7.08 -7.81 -1.32
N VAL A 92 6.06 -8.64 -1.53
CA VAL A 92 5.21 -9.13 -0.42
C VAL A 92 6.02 -9.97 0.55
N GLU A 93 6.86 -10.89 0.07
CA GLU A 93 7.75 -11.67 0.93
C GLU A 93 8.62 -10.77 1.80
N TRP A 94 9.19 -9.70 1.19
CA TRP A 94 9.99 -8.72 1.90
C TRP A 94 9.20 -8.02 3.00
N LEU A 95 7.99 -7.58 2.73
CA LEU A 95 7.11 -6.98 3.74
C LEU A 95 6.82 -7.95 4.89
N MET A 96 6.55 -9.22 4.58
CA MET A 96 6.27 -10.27 5.58
C MET A 96 7.48 -10.63 6.43
N THR A 97 8.69 -10.21 6.10
CA THR A 97 9.85 -10.44 6.98
C THR A 97 9.70 -9.78 8.34
N ASN A 98 9.13 -8.58 8.40
CA ASN A 98 8.96 -7.82 9.64
C ASN A 98 7.50 -7.62 10.06
N HIS A 99 6.54 -7.61 9.12
CA HIS A 99 5.12 -7.45 9.45
C HIS A 99 4.68 -8.52 10.47
N PRO A 100 3.99 -8.15 11.57
CA PRO A 100 3.49 -9.13 12.53
C PRO A 100 2.40 -9.99 11.88
N HIS A 101 2.34 -11.27 12.28
CA HIS A 101 1.29 -12.18 11.82
C HIS A 101 0.19 -12.26 12.88
N ASP A 102 -0.34 -11.11 13.26
CA ASP A 102 -1.35 -10.91 14.29
C ASP A 102 -2.74 -10.62 13.73
N CYS A 103 -3.00 -10.99 12.47
CA CYS A 103 -4.27 -10.74 11.79
C CYS A 103 -5.52 -11.13 12.61
N PRO A 104 -5.53 -12.24 13.38
CA PRO A 104 -6.70 -12.60 14.20
C PRO A 104 -7.04 -11.61 15.30
N VAL A 105 -6.10 -10.75 15.71
CA VAL A 105 -6.28 -9.72 16.74
C VAL A 105 -6.00 -8.32 16.23
N CYS A 106 -5.78 -8.18 14.92
CA CYS A 106 -5.61 -6.90 14.25
C CYS A 106 -6.98 -6.33 13.87
N GLU A 107 -7.23 -5.08 14.17
CA GLU A 107 -8.50 -4.40 13.85
C GLU A 107 -8.81 -4.39 12.34
N GLU A 108 -7.78 -4.39 11.49
CA GLU A 108 -7.89 -4.49 10.03
C GLU A 108 -8.05 -5.93 9.53
N GLY A 109 -8.05 -6.92 10.42
CA GLY A 109 -8.15 -8.33 10.03
C GLY A 109 -9.45 -8.62 9.26
N GLY A 110 -9.32 -9.04 8.00
CA GLY A 110 -10.45 -9.29 7.10
C GLY A 110 -10.85 -8.11 6.21
N ASN A 111 -10.31 -6.90 6.44
CA ASN A 111 -10.49 -5.71 5.59
C ASN A 111 -9.15 -5.02 5.34
N CYS A 112 -8.09 -5.80 5.16
CA CYS A 112 -6.72 -5.31 5.07
C CYS A 112 -6.20 -5.36 3.64
N HIS A 113 -5.82 -4.22 3.11
CA HIS A 113 -5.27 -4.14 1.76
C HIS A 113 -3.98 -4.98 1.58
N LEU A 114 -3.19 -5.15 2.65
CA LEU A 114 -2.02 -6.04 2.59
C LEU A 114 -2.42 -7.52 2.44
N GLN A 115 -3.49 -7.96 3.11
CA GLN A 115 -4.01 -9.32 2.93
C GLN A 115 -4.48 -9.55 1.48
N ASP A 116 -5.22 -8.61 0.92
CA ASP A 116 -5.71 -8.70 -0.46
C ASP A 116 -4.57 -8.78 -1.47
N MET A 117 -3.58 -7.90 -1.33
CA MET A 117 -2.42 -7.90 -2.22
C MET A 117 -1.55 -9.15 -2.05
N THR A 118 -1.49 -9.73 -0.86
CA THR A 118 -0.80 -11.00 -0.60
C THR A 118 -1.47 -12.13 -1.36
N VAL A 119 -2.81 -12.20 -1.32
CA VAL A 119 -3.59 -13.18 -2.08
C VAL A 119 -3.41 -12.97 -3.58
N MET A 120 -3.52 -11.73 -4.05
CA MET A 120 -3.39 -11.39 -5.46
C MET A 120 -2.02 -11.78 -6.04
N THR A 121 -0.94 -11.66 -5.26
CA THR A 121 0.41 -12.04 -5.71
C THR A 121 0.71 -13.52 -5.57
N GLY A 122 -0.15 -14.29 -4.90
CA GLY A 122 0.04 -15.72 -4.68
C GLY A 122 1.12 -16.06 -3.63
N HIS A 123 1.64 -15.05 -2.90
CA HIS A 123 2.64 -15.30 -1.87
C HIS A 123 2.04 -16.10 -0.70
N SER A 124 2.63 -17.24 -0.35
CA SER A 124 2.09 -18.15 0.66
C SER A 124 3.07 -18.56 1.76
N PHE A 125 4.37 -18.30 1.59
CA PHE A 125 5.37 -18.70 2.56
C PHE A 125 6.54 -17.73 2.63
N ARG A 126 7.24 -17.77 3.78
CA ARG A 126 8.43 -16.96 4.05
C ARG A 126 9.67 -17.84 4.10
N ARG A 127 10.68 -17.53 3.28
CA ARG A 127 11.97 -18.25 3.24
C ARG A 127 12.88 -17.90 4.42
N TYR A 128 12.76 -16.66 4.95
CA TYR A 128 13.64 -16.14 5.99
C TYR A 128 13.05 -16.35 7.39
N ARG A 129 13.91 -16.75 8.33
CA ARG A 129 13.54 -16.93 9.74
C ARG A 129 14.53 -16.19 10.61
N PHE A 130 14.13 -15.08 11.16
CA PHE A 130 14.88 -14.26 12.10
C PHE A 130 13.94 -13.52 13.04
N THR A 131 14.50 -12.91 14.08
CA THR A 131 13.71 -12.08 15.00
C THR A 131 13.23 -10.83 14.26
N LYS A 132 11.91 -10.62 14.25
CA LYS A 132 11.33 -9.41 13.66
C LYS A 132 11.74 -8.16 14.43
N ARG A 133 11.90 -7.06 13.71
CA ARG A 133 12.05 -5.74 14.35
C ARG A 133 10.81 -5.42 15.16
N THR A 134 11.02 -4.70 16.25
CA THR A 134 9.94 -4.16 17.05
C THR A 134 10.16 -2.65 17.22
N HIS A 135 9.09 -1.91 17.01
CA HIS A 135 9.04 -0.48 17.27
C HIS A 135 8.15 -0.22 18.46
N ARG A 136 8.42 0.87 19.18
CA ARG A 136 7.52 1.37 20.20
C ARG A 136 6.28 1.97 19.52
N ASN A 137 5.11 1.74 20.10
CA ASN A 137 3.89 2.43 19.73
C ASN A 137 3.83 3.78 20.47
N GLN A 138 3.14 4.75 19.88
CA GLN A 138 2.92 6.07 20.48
C GLN A 138 1.47 6.21 20.93
N ASP A 139 1.27 7.05 21.95
CA ASP A 139 -0.05 7.61 22.22
C ASP A 139 -0.28 8.82 21.31
N LEU A 140 -1.23 8.71 20.39
CA LEU A 140 -1.59 9.74 19.42
C LEU A 140 -2.92 10.45 19.76
N GLY A 141 -3.35 10.35 21.00
CA GLY A 141 -4.57 10.98 21.49
C GLY A 141 -5.73 10.00 21.71
N PRO A 142 -6.94 10.51 21.97
CA PRO A 142 -8.06 9.70 22.43
C PRO A 142 -8.71 8.83 21.36
N PHE A 143 -8.52 9.13 20.07
CA PHE A 143 -9.28 8.50 19.00
C PHE A 143 -8.48 7.48 18.18
N ILE A 144 -7.15 7.57 18.16
CA ILE A 144 -6.30 6.78 17.28
C ILE A 144 -5.41 5.86 18.09
N SER A 145 -5.48 4.56 17.80
CA SER A 145 -4.48 3.58 18.20
C SER A 145 -3.34 3.56 17.19
N HIS A 146 -2.12 3.34 17.66
CA HIS A 146 -0.93 3.27 16.83
C HIS A 146 -0.18 1.96 17.07
N GLU A 147 -0.05 1.14 16.02
CA GLU A 147 0.72 -0.10 16.03
C GLU A 147 1.80 -0.05 14.94
N MET A 148 2.92 0.57 15.26
CA MET A 148 3.99 0.85 14.29
C MET A 148 4.56 -0.42 13.63
N ASN A 149 4.52 -1.56 14.29
CA ASN A 149 5.04 -2.81 13.75
C ASN A 149 4.29 -3.31 12.51
N ARG A 150 3.06 -2.84 12.29
CA ARG A 150 2.24 -3.16 11.11
C ARG A 150 2.54 -2.27 9.90
N CYS A 151 3.46 -1.32 10.04
CA CYS A 151 3.79 -0.37 8.98
C CYS A 151 4.53 -1.04 7.81
N ILE A 152 4.06 -0.75 6.59
CA ILE A 152 4.67 -1.19 5.32
C ILE A 152 5.42 -0.07 4.59
N ALA A 153 5.64 1.06 5.25
CA ALA A 153 6.34 2.23 4.73
C ALA A 153 5.77 2.75 3.38
N CYS A 154 4.45 2.80 3.26
CA CYS A 154 3.79 3.26 2.04
C CYS A 154 3.67 4.78 1.91
N TYR A 155 3.93 5.54 2.97
CA TYR A 155 3.86 7.01 3.04
C TYR A 155 2.47 7.63 2.83
N ARG A 156 1.38 6.87 2.78
CA ARG A 156 0.04 7.45 2.61
C ARG A 156 -0.33 8.39 3.76
N CYS A 157 -0.10 7.95 5.01
CA CYS A 157 -0.45 8.70 6.21
C CYS A 157 0.18 10.09 6.26
N VAL A 158 1.48 10.20 6.05
CA VAL A 158 2.19 11.49 6.13
C VAL A 158 1.86 12.42 4.98
N ARG A 159 1.60 11.87 3.76
CA ARG A 159 1.13 12.68 2.62
C ARG A 159 -0.29 13.21 2.87
N TYR A 160 -1.19 12.33 3.30
CA TYR A 160 -2.53 12.75 3.67
C TYR A 160 -2.51 13.82 4.75
N TYR A 161 -1.78 13.56 5.84
CA TYR A 161 -1.77 14.44 7.00
C TYR A 161 -1.24 15.83 6.69
N LYS A 162 -0.20 15.92 5.84
CA LYS A 162 0.38 17.18 5.40
C LYS A 162 -0.47 17.90 4.35
N ASP A 163 -0.93 17.16 3.33
CA ASP A 163 -1.47 17.78 2.11
C ASP A 163 -2.99 18.03 2.20
N TYR A 164 -3.70 17.30 3.08
CA TYR A 164 -5.16 17.38 3.21
C TYR A 164 -5.64 17.71 4.63
N ALA A 165 -4.93 17.27 5.65
CA ALA A 165 -5.30 17.50 7.05
C ALA A 165 -4.65 18.75 7.64
N ASP A 166 -3.82 19.47 6.88
CA ASP A 166 -3.05 20.65 7.31
C ASP A 166 -2.27 20.42 8.63
N GLY A 167 -1.82 19.19 8.84
CA GLY A 167 -1.08 18.80 10.04
C GLY A 167 0.43 18.84 9.83
N THR A 168 1.17 19.20 10.85
CA THR A 168 2.64 19.32 10.80
C THR A 168 3.36 18.40 11.77
N ASP A 169 2.65 17.77 12.67
CA ASP A 169 3.19 17.01 13.80
C ASP A 169 3.25 15.48 13.58
N LEU A 170 2.86 14.98 12.41
CA LEU A 170 3.07 13.60 11.97
C LEU A 170 4.13 13.55 10.87
N GLY A 171 5.17 12.77 11.05
CA GLY A 171 6.30 12.70 10.12
C GLY A 171 6.92 11.31 9.98
N VAL A 172 8.04 11.28 9.27
CA VAL A 172 8.88 10.09 9.08
C VAL A 172 10.23 10.36 9.71
N TYR A 173 10.65 9.50 10.62
CA TYR A 173 11.88 9.65 11.40
C TYR A 173 12.76 8.42 11.23
N GLY A 174 14.07 8.58 11.50
CA GLY A 174 15.03 7.50 11.39
C GLY A 174 15.45 7.18 9.96
N ALA A 175 16.23 6.13 9.79
CA ALA A 175 16.80 5.71 8.52
C ALA A 175 16.97 4.18 8.46
N HIS A 176 17.17 3.66 7.25
CA HIS A 176 17.38 2.25 6.96
C HIS A 176 16.25 1.36 7.51
N ASP A 177 16.59 0.45 8.38
CA ASP A 177 15.69 -0.49 9.02
C ASP A 177 14.96 0.08 10.25
N ASN A 178 15.28 1.31 10.65
CA ASN A 178 14.70 1.98 11.81
C ASN A 178 13.81 3.18 11.42
N VAL A 179 13.15 3.10 10.27
CA VAL A 179 12.21 4.13 9.83
C VAL A 179 10.93 4.07 10.66
N TYR A 180 10.51 5.21 11.17
CA TYR A 180 9.37 5.36 12.07
C TYR A 180 8.38 6.40 11.54
N PHE A 181 7.10 6.04 11.50
CA PHE A 181 6.00 6.92 11.11
C PHE A 181 5.21 7.30 12.37
N GLY A 182 5.27 8.55 12.76
CA GLY A 182 4.65 9.00 14.00
C GLY A 182 4.94 10.47 14.29
N ARG A 183 4.86 10.86 15.56
CA ARG A 183 5.25 12.17 16.07
C ARG A 183 6.69 12.13 16.61
N PRO A 184 7.33 13.29 16.78
CA PRO A 184 8.61 13.39 17.51
C PRO A 184 8.47 12.88 18.96
N GLU A 185 7.34 13.20 19.60
CA GLU A 185 6.99 12.83 20.97
C GLU A 185 5.55 12.33 21.04
N ASP A 186 5.22 11.60 22.12
CA ASP A 186 3.85 11.18 22.41
C ASP A 186 2.93 12.38 22.59
N GLY A 187 1.68 12.27 22.17
CA GLY A 187 0.67 13.30 22.33
C GLY A 187 -0.38 13.29 21.23
N THR A 188 -1.48 13.96 21.47
CA THR A 188 -2.59 14.06 20.52
C THR A 188 -2.16 14.76 19.23
N LEU A 189 -2.54 14.18 18.10
CA LEU A 189 -2.37 14.80 16.78
C LEU A 189 -3.17 16.10 16.70
N GLU A 190 -2.53 17.16 16.20
CA GLU A 190 -3.09 18.53 16.23
C GLU A 190 -4.25 18.73 15.25
N SER A 191 -4.25 18.02 14.13
CA SER A 191 -5.28 18.18 13.11
C SER A 191 -6.61 17.58 13.54
N GLU A 192 -7.70 18.32 13.35
CA GLU A 192 -9.08 17.84 13.53
C GLU A 192 -9.43 16.69 12.58
N PHE A 193 -8.73 16.58 11.45
CA PHE A 193 -8.91 15.52 10.45
C PHE A 193 -7.98 14.31 10.65
N SER A 194 -7.30 14.23 11.79
CA SER A 194 -6.39 13.13 12.11
C SER A 194 -7.07 11.75 12.11
N GLY A 195 -8.35 11.68 12.43
CA GLY A 195 -9.14 10.44 12.40
C GLY A 195 -9.14 9.72 11.05
N ASN A 196 -9.07 10.46 9.94
CA ASN A 196 -9.03 9.87 8.60
C ASN A 196 -7.70 9.12 8.30
N LEU A 197 -6.70 9.19 9.17
CA LEU A 197 -5.50 8.35 9.07
C LEU A 197 -5.86 6.85 9.11
N VAL A 198 -6.93 6.50 9.79
CA VAL A 198 -7.45 5.14 9.86
C VAL A 198 -7.82 4.63 8.46
N GLU A 199 -8.59 5.41 7.71
CA GLU A 199 -9.04 5.05 6.36
C GLU A 199 -7.91 5.10 5.30
N ILE A 200 -6.96 6.00 5.50
CA ILE A 200 -5.84 6.18 4.55
C ILE A 200 -4.78 5.10 4.72
N CYS A 201 -4.61 4.56 5.92
CA CYS A 201 -3.63 3.52 6.19
C CYS A 201 -4.09 2.20 5.55
N PRO A 202 -3.26 1.56 4.70
CA PRO A 202 -3.64 0.30 4.06
C PRO A 202 -3.46 -0.93 4.97
N THR A 203 -3.10 -0.70 6.23
CA THR A 203 -2.84 -1.74 7.25
C THR A 203 -3.23 -1.21 8.62
N GLY A 204 -3.28 -2.05 9.63
CA GLY A 204 -3.69 -1.69 10.99
C GLY A 204 -2.65 -0.92 11.81
N VAL A 205 -1.91 0.04 11.21
CA VAL A 205 -1.00 0.93 11.95
C VAL A 205 -1.78 1.99 12.72
N PHE A 206 -2.72 2.64 12.04
CA PHE A 206 -3.63 3.60 12.64
C PHE A 206 -5.02 2.96 12.65
N THR A 207 -5.59 2.77 13.82
CA THR A 207 -6.92 2.19 13.99
C THR A 207 -7.74 3.03 14.96
N ASP A 208 -9.06 2.93 14.89
CA ASP A 208 -9.97 3.66 15.76
C ASP A 208 -9.96 3.07 17.17
N LYS A 209 -9.59 3.86 18.18
CA LYS A 209 -9.61 3.44 19.59
C LYS A 209 -11.01 3.12 20.10
N THR A 210 -12.04 3.70 19.51
CA THR A 210 -13.44 3.48 19.94
C THR A 210 -14.00 2.17 19.44
N HIS A 211 -13.38 1.58 18.41
CA HIS A 211 -13.73 0.30 17.80
C HIS A 211 -12.69 -0.80 18.06
N SER A 212 -11.75 -0.55 18.94
CA SER A 212 -10.76 -1.56 19.30
C SER A 212 -11.47 -2.81 19.86
N CYS A 213 -11.17 -3.95 19.27
CA CYS A 213 -11.72 -5.24 19.68
C CYS A 213 -13.17 -5.51 19.22
N LEU A 214 -13.41 -5.45 17.91
CA LEU A 214 -14.69 -5.86 17.30
C LEU A 214 -15.16 -7.27 17.75
N LEU A 215 -14.23 -8.16 18.10
CA LEU A 215 -14.54 -9.49 18.62
C LEU A 215 -15.32 -9.47 19.95
N TYR A 216 -15.18 -8.39 20.73
CA TYR A 216 -15.86 -8.22 22.02
C TYR A 216 -17.08 -7.29 21.95
N THR A 217 -17.18 -6.49 20.90
CA THR A 217 -18.24 -5.47 20.79
C THR A 217 -19.30 -5.81 19.75
N SER A 218 -18.99 -6.65 18.77
CA SER A 218 -19.97 -7.10 17.78
C SER A 218 -20.63 -8.40 18.25
N PRO A 219 -21.97 -8.47 18.22
CA PRO A 219 -22.66 -9.73 18.50
C PRO A 219 -22.24 -10.78 17.47
N SER A 220 -21.89 -11.96 17.96
CA SER A 220 -21.61 -13.10 17.09
C SER A 220 -22.87 -13.48 16.30
N PRO A 221 -22.78 -13.85 15.04
CA PRO A 221 -23.92 -14.38 14.30
C PRO A 221 -24.52 -15.67 14.91
N ARG A 222 -23.91 -16.19 15.97
CA ARG A 222 -24.36 -17.39 16.72
C ARG A 222 -25.03 -17.07 18.03
N ASP A 223 -25.04 -15.81 18.44
CA ASP A 223 -25.75 -15.31 19.61
C ASP A 223 -27.10 -14.73 19.20
#